data_87426fc2ed1aa4336ad625b2e0df007e
#
_entry.id   87426fc2ed1aa4336ad625b2e0df007e
#
_cell.length_a   1.000
_cell.length_b   1.000
_cell.length_c   1.000
_cell.angle_alpha   90.00
_cell.angle_beta   90.00
_cell.angle_gamma   90.00
#
_symmetry.space_group_name_H-M   'P 1'
#
loop_
_entity.id
_entity.type
_entity.pdbx_description
1 polymer ?
#
loop_
_entity_poly.entity_id
_entity_poly.type
_entity_poly.pdbx_seq_one_letter_code
_entity_poly.pdbx_strand_id
1 'polypeptide(L)'
;MGFLRIMVPSKIQLLAVMAFGVAMLFIENQIQSLEESRAKLELAIARHEVAEVEQRHSESTGREISLLSEKDDIVIIYNRVPKTASTSFTNIAYDLCGKNHFHVLHINTTKNNPVMSVQDQVRFVRNVTSWREMNPSLYHGHVAYLDFSKYGTKKKPLYINVVRDPIERLVSYYYFLRFGDDYRPGLRRRKQGDKKTFDECVSSGGSDCAPEKLWLQIPFFCGHHSECW
;
A
#
# COMPACT_ATOMS: atom_id res chain seq x y z
N MET A 1 -52.23 -11.69 24.65
CA MET A 1 -51.81 -12.03 23.27
C MET A 1 -52.06 -10.80 22.41
N GLY A 2 -51.03 -10.01 22.19
CA GLY A 2 -51.09 -8.80 21.34
C GLY A 2 -50.72 -9.17 19.91
N PHE A 3 -51.69 -9.09 18.99
CA PHE A 3 -51.44 -9.26 17.58
C PHE A 3 -50.66 -8.06 17.05
N LEU A 4 -49.41 -8.31 16.62
CA LEU A 4 -48.60 -7.35 15.89
C LEU A 4 -49.28 -7.15 14.53
N ARG A 5 -49.98 -6.04 14.32
CA ARG A 5 -50.56 -5.65 13.03
C ARG A 5 -49.42 -5.25 12.12
N ILE A 6 -49.02 -6.14 11.20
CA ILE A 6 -48.06 -5.83 10.13
C ILE A 6 -48.76 -4.82 9.20
N MET A 7 -48.35 -3.53 9.31
CA MET A 7 -48.81 -2.51 8.37
C MET A 7 -48.20 -2.78 7.00
N VAL A 8 -49.02 -3.23 6.06
CA VAL A 8 -48.63 -3.34 4.65
C VAL A 8 -48.46 -1.93 4.08
N PRO A 9 -47.26 -1.56 3.55
CA PRO A 9 -47.03 -0.21 3.04
C PRO A 9 -47.98 0.07 1.85
N SER A 10 -48.50 1.28 1.79
CA SER A 10 -49.33 1.71 0.67
C SER A 10 -48.52 1.73 -0.64
N LYS A 11 -49.15 1.56 -1.79
CA LYS A 11 -48.47 1.62 -3.12
C LYS A 11 -47.66 2.90 -3.30
N ILE A 12 -48.11 4.02 -2.73
CA ILE A 12 -47.44 5.32 -2.76
C ILE A 12 -46.12 5.27 -1.90
N GLN A 13 -46.14 4.63 -0.73
CA GLN A 13 -44.96 4.46 0.09
C GLN A 13 -43.92 3.57 -0.59
N LEU A 14 -44.36 2.52 -1.25
CA LEU A 14 -43.45 1.63 -2.03
C LEU A 14 -42.79 2.37 -3.18
N LEU A 15 -43.54 3.17 -3.93
CA LEU A 15 -43.03 4.01 -5.00
C LEU A 15 -42.04 5.08 -4.49
N ALA A 16 -42.31 5.69 -3.35
CA ALA A 16 -41.43 6.66 -2.73
C ALA A 16 -40.08 6.02 -2.31
N VAL A 17 -40.13 4.83 -1.71
CA VAL A 17 -38.90 4.09 -1.32
C VAL A 17 -38.09 3.69 -2.55
N MET A 18 -38.76 3.22 -3.62
CA MET A 18 -38.06 2.89 -4.87
C MET A 18 -37.42 4.13 -5.54
N ALA A 19 -38.15 5.25 -5.59
CA ALA A 19 -37.62 6.50 -6.14
C ALA A 19 -36.41 7.02 -5.30
N PHE A 20 -36.49 6.93 -3.99
CA PHE A 20 -35.39 7.28 -3.10
C PHE A 20 -34.18 6.36 -3.31
N GLY A 21 -34.38 5.05 -3.44
CA GLY A 21 -33.32 4.11 -3.73
C GLY A 21 -32.60 4.40 -5.06
N VAL A 22 -33.36 4.69 -6.13
CA VAL A 22 -32.80 5.07 -7.42
C VAL A 22 -32.02 6.39 -7.33
N ALA A 23 -32.54 7.38 -6.60
CA ALA A 23 -31.84 8.65 -6.39
C ALA A 23 -30.54 8.46 -5.62
N MET A 24 -30.51 7.61 -4.59
CA MET A 24 -29.28 7.29 -3.84
C MET A 24 -28.24 6.61 -4.72
N LEU A 25 -28.63 5.61 -5.51
CA LEU A 25 -27.70 4.96 -6.45
C LEU A 25 -27.16 5.93 -7.51
N PHE A 26 -27.99 6.87 -7.99
CA PHE A 26 -27.54 7.89 -8.91
C PHE A 26 -26.51 8.84 -8.26
N ILE A 27 -26.76 9.28 -7.02
CA ILE A 27 -25.82 10.15 -6.28
C ILE A 27 -24.52 9.41 -6.02
N GLU A 28 -24.58 8.15 -5.61
CA GLU A 28 -23.40 7.32 -5.35
C GLU A 28 -22.54 7.16 -6.62
N ASN A 29 -23.17 6.91 -7.76
CA ASN A 29 -22.48 6.84 -9.06
C ASN A 29 -21.85 8.18 -9.46
N GLN A 30 -22.53 9.32 -9.19
CA GLN A 30 -21.96 10.66 -9.42
C GLN A 30 -20.76 10.94 -8.52
N ILE A 31 -20.83 10.57 -7.23
CA ILE A 31 -19.72 10.71 -6.29
C ILE A 31 -18.51 9.90 -6.76
N GLN A 32 -18.70 8.64 -7.14
CA GLN A 32 -17.62 7.80 -7.66
C GLN A 32 -16.98 8.39 -8.93
N SER A 33 -17.80 8.89 -9.86
CA SER A 33 -17.30 9.54 -11.08
C SER A 33 -16.49 10.80 -10.79
N LEU A 34 -16.92 11.61 -9.81
CA LEU A 34 -16.21 12.80 -9.38
C LEU A 34 -14.90 12.47 -8.67
N GLU A 35 -14.88 11.46 -7.82
CA GLU A 35 -13.67 10.99 -7.14
C GLU A 35 -12.64 10.47 -8.13
N GLU A 36 -13.08 9.70 -9.14
CA GLU A 36 -12.20 9.22 -10.21
C GLU A 36 -11.64 10.37 -11.05
N SER A 37 -12.47 11.36 -11.38
CA SER A 37 -12.06 12.53 -12.14
C SER A 37 -11.07 13.38 -11.36
N ARG A 38 -11.31 13.55 -10.06
CA ARG A 38 -10.39 14.24 -9.14
C ARG A 38 -9.05 13.52 -9.05
N ALA A 39 -9.06 12.20 -8.89
CA ALA A 39 -7.83 11.41 -8.83
C ALA A 39 -7.02 11.51 -10.14
N LYS A 40 -7.70 11.50 -11.30
CA LYS A 40 -7.05 11.70 -12.61
C LYS A 40 -6.40 13.08 -12.71
N LEU A 41 -7.07 14.14 -12.25
CA LEU A 41 -6.54 15.50 -12.26
C LEU A 41 -5.36 15.66 -11.30
N GLU A 42 -5.46 15.14 -10.08
CA GLU A 42 -4.36 15.16 -9.11
C GLU A 42 -3.12 14.42 -9.67
N LEU A 43 -3.32 13.30 -10.36
CA LEU A 43 -2.24 12.57 -11.00
C LEU A 43 -1.63 13.36 -12.18
N ALA A 44 -2.43 14.08 -12.96
CA ALA A 44 -1.94 14.90 -14.06
C ALA A 44 -1.08 16.08 -13.56
N ILE A 45 -1.52 16.76 -12.50
CA ILE A 45 -0.75 17.81 -11.82
C ILE A 45 0.57 17.25 -11.29
N ALA A 46 0.50 16.10 -10.63
CA ALA A 46 1.66 15.42 -10.10
C ALA A 46 2.71 15.05 -11.17
N ARG A 47 2.25 14.57 -12.34
CA ARG A 47 3.14 14.30 -13.48
C ARG A 47 3.89 15.54 -13.93
N HIS A 48 3.18 16.66 -14.02
CA HIS A 48 3.79 17.93 -14.42
C HIS A 48 4.86 18.38 -13.42
N GLU A 49 4.56 18.31 -12.11
CA GLU A 49 5.51 18.68 -11.06
C GLU A 49 6.77 17.80 -11.06
N VAL A 50 6.62 16.48 -11.26
CA VAL A 50 7.77 15.55 -11.32
C VAL A 50 8.60 15.83 -12.57
N ALA A 51 7.96 16.03 -13.73
CA ALA A 51 8.66 16.34 -14.96
C ALA A 51 9.45 17.67 -14.89
N GLU A 52 8.89 18.70 -14.25
CA GLU A 52 9.60 19.97 -14.01
C GLU A 52 10.84 19.79 -13.12
N VAL A 53 10.75 18.96 -12.08
CA VAL A 53 11.88 18.67 -11.19
C VAL A 53 12.98 17.93 -11.95
N GLU A 54 12.62 16.93 -12.77
CA GLU A 54 13.59 16.21 -13.60
C GLU A 54 14.26 17.13 -14.63
N GLN A 55 13.51 18.03 -15.26
CA GLN A 55 14.03 18.97 -16.23
C GLN A 55 14.99 19.98 -15.60
N ARG A 56 14.64 20.59 -14.46
CA ARG A 56 15.54 21.48 -13.72
C ARG A 56 16.83 20.78 -13.27
N HIS A 57 16.73 19.51 -12.86
CA HIS A 57 17.89 18.71 -12.48
C HIS A 57 18.78 18.40 -13.69
N SER A 58 18.18 18.10 -14.85
CA SER A 58 18.90 17.87 -16.10
C SER A 58 19.66 19.10 -16.59
N GLU A 59 19.07 20.29 -16.44
CA GLU A 59 19.67 21.56 -16.84
C GLU A 59 20.83 22.00 -15.91
N SER A 60 20.68 21.77 -14.58
CA SER A 60 21.73 22.11 -13.61
C SER A 60 22.93 21.19 -13.64
N THR A 61 22.76 19.94 -14.12
CA THR A 61 23.75 18.87 -14.05
C THR A 61 24.46 18.59 -15.37
N GLY A 62 24.05 19.24 -16.45
CA GLY A 62 24.62 19.05 -17.79
C GLY A 62 26.11 19.36 -17.95
N ARG A 63 26.79 19.78 -16.89
CA ARG A 63 28.23 20.14 -16.89
C ARG A 63 29.14 19.20 -16.08
N GLU A 64 28.61 18.36 -15.20
CA GLU A 64 29.44 17.55 -14.29
C GLU A 64 29.23 16.02 -14.34
N ILE A 65 28.22 15.52 -15.03
CA ILE A 65 27.78 14.11 -14.97
C ILE A 65 28.25 13.24 -16.15
N SER A 66 29.25 13.67 -16.89
CA SER A 66 29.84 12.79 -17.93
C SER A 66 30.69 11.62 -17.37
N LEU A 67 30.88 11.50 -16.03
CA LEU A 67 31.82 10.54 -15.43
C LEU A 67 31.22 9.67 -14.30
N LEU A 68 29.98 9.85 -13.88
CA LEU A 68 29.36 8.92 -12.92
C LEU A 68 28.73 7.77 -13.70
N SER A 69 29.33 6.61 -13.52
CA SER A 69 28.90 5.32 -14.10
C SER A 69 27.40 5.10 -13.90
N GLU A 70 26.72 4.65 -14.93
CA GLU A 70 25.33 4.14 -14.90
C GLU A 70 25.08 3.14 -13.76
N LYS A 71 26.15 2.58 -13.21
CA LYS A 71 26.20 1.65 -12.08
C LYS A 71 25.84 2.29 -10.74
N ASP A 72 26.01 3.59 -10.59
CA ASP A 72 25.81 4.30 -9.31
C ASP A 72 24.37 4.85 -9.13
N ASP A 73 23.52 4.76 -10.15
CA ASP A 73 22.15 5.28 -10.11
C ASP A 73 21.08 4.18 -9.86
N ILE A 74 21.50 3.06 -9.25
CA ILE A 74 20.59 1.94 -8.96
C ILE A 74 19.70 2.27 -7.77
N VAL A 75 18.40 2.11 -7.97
CA VAL A 75 17.39 2.15 -6.89
C VAL A 75 16.64 0.83 -6.86
N ILE A 76 16.62 0.20 -5.70
CA ILE A 76 15.83 -1.00 -5.43
C ILE A 76 14.72 -0.64 -4.44
N ILE A 77 13.50 -1.11 -4.71
CA ILE A 77 12.37 -0.98 -3.79
C ILE A 77 11.95 -2.38 -3.33
N TYR A 78 12.12 -2.61 -2.03
CA TYR A 78 11.59 -3.78 -1.34
C TYR A 78 10.26 -3.40 -0.67
N ASN A 79 9.17 -3.54 -1.41
CA ASN A 79 7.81 -3.30 -0.92
C ASN A 79 7.30 -4.52 -0.15
N ARG A 80 7.66 -4.57 1.13
CA ARG A 80 7.59 -5.72 2.03
C ARG A 80 6.17 -6.23 2.23
N VAL A 81 5.88 -7.46 1.83
CA VAL A 81 4.66 -8.16 2.27
C VAL A 81 4.78 -8.50 3.76
N PRO A 82 3.74 -8.26 4.59
CA PRO A 82 3.77 -8.64 6.00
C PRO A 82 3.78 -10.16 6.19
N LYS A 83 4.61 -10.66 7.12
CA LYS A 83 4.71 -12.08 7.51
C LYS A 83 5.31 -13.00 6.45
N THR A 84 6.26 -12.48 5.68
CA THR A 84 7.06 -13.19 4.69
C THR A 84 8.57 -13.12 4.99
N ALA A 85 8.99 -13.21 6.25
CA ALA A 85 10.37 -13.05 6.72
C ALA A 85 11.01 -11.68 6.38
N SER A 86 10.19 -10.67 6.13
CA SER A 86 10.66 -9.36 5.67
C SER A 86 11.60 -8.64 6.63
N THR A 87 11.49 -8.89 7.94
CA THR A 87 12.42 -8.33 8.95
C THR A 87 13.81 -8.92 8.80
N SER A 88 13.91 -10.25 8.63
CA SER A 88 15.21 -10.93 8.43
C SER A 88 15.92 -10.42 7.18
N PHE A 89 15.20 -10.30 6.06
CA PHE A 89 15.76 -9.74 4.83
C PHE A 89 16.27 -8.30 5.02
N THR A 90 15.50 -7.47 5.71
CA THR A 90 15.88 -6.08 5.96
C THR A 90 17.11 -5.99 6.84
N ASN A 91 17.26 -6.83 7.88
CA ASN A 91 18.43 -6.86 8.73
C ASN A 91 19.68 -7.21 7.93
N ILE A 92 19.58 -8.22 7.03
CA ILE A 92 20.68 -8.57 6.11
C ILE A 92 21.09 -7.36 5.25
N ALA A 93 20.11 -6.60 4.74
CA ALA A 93 20.39 -5.41 3.95
C ALA A 93 21.15 -4.34 4.76
N TYR A 94 20.76 -4.11 6.02
CA TYR A 94 21.49 -3.19 6.91
C TYR A 94 22.89 -3.69 7.26
N ASP A 95 23.08 -5.00 7.42
CA ASP A 95 24.41 -5.57 7.70
C ASP A 95 25.37 -5.46 6.50
N LEU A 96 24.81 -5.48 5.29
CA LEU A 96 25.58 -5.46 4.04
C LEU A 96 25.82 -4.05 3.48
N CYS A 97 25.01 -3.04 3.84
CA CYS A 97 25.04 -1.73 3.20
C CYS A 97 26.39 -1.02 3.33
N GLY A 98 27.01 -1.06 4.53
CA GLY A 98 28.32 -0.46 4.74
C GLY A 98 29.46 -1.11 3.95
N LYS A 99 29.43 -2.44 3.81
CA LYS A 99 30.45 -3.19 3.06
C LYS A 99 30.33 -3.03 1.53
N ASN A 100 29.11 -2.79 1.04
CA ASN A 100 28.82 -2.74 -0.38
C ASN A 100 28.48 -1.33 -0.88
N HIS A 101 28.68 -0.31 -0.05
CA HIS A 101 28.52 1.10 -0.38
C HIS A 101 27.15 1.45 -0.99
N PHE A 102 26.07 0.98 -0.35
CA PHE A 102 24.70 1.38 -0.71
C PHE A 102 23.93 1.86 0.53
N HIS A 103 22.85 2.61 0.31
CA HIS A 103 22.03 3.15 1.38
C HIS A 103 20.78 2.32 1.57
N VAL A 104 20.38 2.08 2.82
CA VAL A 104 19.11 1.42 3.18
C VAL A 104 18.17 2.45 3.79
N LEU A 105 17.02 2.67 3.14
CA LEU A 105 16.09 3.74 3.46
C LEU A 105 14.72 3.18 3.80
N HIS A 106 14.17 3.55 4.95
CA HIS A 106 12.85 3.09 5.37
C HIS A 106 11.73 3.97 4.79
N ILE A 107 10.78 3.35 4.11
CA ILE A 107 9.55 4.02 3.63
C ILE A 107 8.56 4.07 4.79
N ASN A 108 8.32 5.26 5.30
CA ASN A 108 7.32 5.48 6.34
C ASN A 108 6.00 5.92 5.70
N THR A 109 4.95 5.13 5.87
CA THR A 109 3.61 5.43 5.37
C THR A 109 2.71 5.93 6.49
N THR A 110 1.78 6.83 6.17
CA THR A 110 0.83 7.38 7.13
C THR A 110 0.02 6.27 7.79
N LYS A 111 0.07 6.20 9.12
CA LYS A 111 -0.62 5.18 9.94
C LYS A 111 -0.28 3.73 9.57
N ASN A 112 0.91 3.48 9.00
CA ASN A 112 1.31 2.16 8.47
C ASN A 112 0.32 1.58 7.45
N ASN A 113 -0.42 2.44 6.73
CA ASN A 113 -1.30 2.00 5.65
C ASN A 113 -0.44 1.70 4.42
N PRO A 114 -0.51 0.49 3.84
CA PRO A 114 0.25 0.18 2.62
C PRO A 114 -0.24 0.97 1.41
N VAL A 115 -1.50 1.43 1.41
CA VAL A 115 -2.02 2.33 0.36
C VAL A 115 -1.68 3.76 0.73
N MET A 116 -0.86 4.39 -0.08
CA MET A 116 -0.52 5.80 0.05
C MET A 116 -1.58 6.68 -0.62
N SER A 117 -1.81 7.86 -0.06
CA SER A 117 -2.54 8.91 -0.76
C SER A 117 -1.81 9.32 -2.05
N VAL A 118 -2.49 9.89 -3.03
CA VAL A 118 -1.85 10.37 -4.27
C VAL A 118 -0.73 11.37 -3.96
N GLN A 119 -0.93 12.24 -2.99
CA GLN A 119 0.09 13.21 -2.55
C GLN A 119 1.34 12.52 -1.98
N ASP A 120 1.16 11.45 -1.18
CA ASP A 120 2.27 10.68 -0.64
C ASP A 120 3.00 9.90 -1.73
N GLN A 121 2.27 9.36 -2.71
CA GLN A 121 2.84 8.71 -3.89
C GLN A 121 3.74 9.68 -4.68
N VAL A 122 3.24 10.88 -4.98
CA VAL A 122 4.00 11.94 -5.66
C VAL A 122 5.26 12.31 -4.90
N ARG A 123 5.11 12.57 -3.60
CA ARG A 123 6.23 12.92 -2.73
C ARG A 123 7.29 11.82 -2.70
N PHE A 124 6.86 10.55 -2.64
CA PHE A 124 7.77 9.41 -2.65
C PHE A 124 8.50 9.29 -4.00
N VAL A 125 7.78 9.38 -5.13
CA VAL A 125 8.39 9.36 -6.48
C VAL A 125 9.42 10.49 -6.61
N ARG A 126 9.03 11.72 -6.23
CA ARG A 126 9.95 12.88 -6.25
C ARG A 126 11.21 12.62 -5.44
N ASN A 127 11.09 12.14 -4.21
CA ASN A 127 12.24 11.87 -3.34
C ASN A 127 13.16 10.82 -3.98
N VAL A 128 12.62 9.72 -4.49
CA VAL A 128 13.42 8.67 -5.13
C VAL A 128 14.12 9.16 -6.40
N THR A 129 13.48 10.02 -7.18
CA THR A 129 14.06 10.51 -8.44
C THR A 129 15.07 11.65 -8.27
N SER A 130 14.90 12.48 -7.24
CA SER A 130 15.74 13.65 -7.01
C SER A 130 16.94 13.40 -6.08
N TRP A 131 16.86 12.37 -5.23
CA TRP A 131 17.86 12.15 -4.17
C TRP A 131 19.01 11.24 -4.65
N ARG A 132 19.80 11.73 -5.58
CA ARG A 132 20.87 10.95 -6.25
C ARG A 132 22.06 10.63 -5.31
N GLU A 133 22.33 11.48 -4.34
CA GLU A 133 23.42 11.29 -3.37
C GLU A 133 23.23 10.03 -2.50
N MET A 134 22.00 9.53 -2.44
CA MET A 134 21.68 8.29 -1.72
C MET A 134 21.78 7.03 -2.59
N ASN A 135 22.15 7.14 -3.85
CA ASN A 135 22.31 5.97 -4.72
C ASN A 135 23.75 5.41 -4.64
N PRO A 136 23.93 4.11 -4.78
CA PRO A 136 22.89 3.06 -4.91
C PRO A 136 22.05 2.93 -3.64
N SER A 137 20.73 2.69 -3.80
CA SER A 137 19.82 2.69 -2.65
C SER A 137 18.83 1.52 -2.65
N LEU A 138 18.50 1.04 -1.45
CA LEU A 138 17.44 0.09 -1.20
C LEU A 138 16.39 0.74 -0.29
N TYR A 139 15.25 1.06 -0.86
CA TYR A 139 14.08 1.53 -0.10
C TYR A 139 13.27 0.33 0.36
N HIS A 140 12.85 0.31 1.63
CA HIS A 140 12.00 -0.77 2.13
C HIS A 140 10.85 -0.26 2.99
N GLY A 141 9.70 -0.90 2.89
CA GLY A 141 8.51 -0.57 3.69
C GLY A 141 7.30 -1.43 3.33
N HIS A 142 6.28 -1.41 4.19
CA HIS A 142 4.99 -2.04 3.87
C HIS A 142 4.17 -1.09 3.00
N VAL A 143 4.41 -1.10 1.71
CA VAL A 143 3.78 -0.21 0.73
C VAL A 143 3.31 -1.00 -0.48
N ALA A 144 2.15 -0.66 -1.02
CA ALA A 144 1.63 -1.23 -2.26
C ALA A 144 2.55 -0.88 -3.44
N TYR A 145 2.51 -1.70 -4.48
CA TYR A 145 3.30 -1.45 -5.70
C TYR A 145 2.98 -0.07 -6.29
N LEU A 146 4.00 0.67 -6.69
CA LEU A 146 3.87 1.98 -7.30
C LEU A 146 4.55 1.99 -8.66
N ASP A 147 3.77 2.21 -9.71
CA ASP A 147 4.30 2.35 -11.06
C ASP A 147 4.80 3.77 -11.30
N PHE A 148 6.12 3.94 -11.27
CA PHE A 148 6.79 5.23 -11.45
C PHE A 148 6.52 5.85 -12.83
N SER A 149 6.24 5.05 -13.84
CA SER A 149 5.94 5.56 -15.19
C SER A 149 4.68 6.44 -15.23
N LYS A 150 3.74 6.21 -14.31
CA LYS A 150 2.51 7.00 -14.19
C LYS A 150 2.76 8.45 -13.75
N TYR A 151 3.94 8.73 -13.21
CA TYR A 151 4.33 10.07 -12.72
C TYR A 151 5.25 10.81 -13.70
N GLY A 152 5.42 10.32 -14.93
CA GLY A 152 6.21 10.97 -15.97
C GLY A 152 7.72 10.86 -15.81
N THR A 153 8.20 10.13 -14.78
CA THR A 153 9.63 9.95 -14.58
C THR A 153 10.23 8.89 -15.51
N LYS A 154 11.45 9.10 -15.96
CA LYS A 154 12.24 8.12 -16.71
C LYS A 154 12.88 7.08 -15.81
N LYS A 155 13.07 7.38 -14.52
CA LYS A 155 13.67 6.49 -13.54
C LYS A 155 12.71 5.34 -13.22
N LYS A 156 13.20 4.12 -13.40
CA LYS A 156 12.44 2.88 -13.12
C LYS A 156 13.16 2.09 -12.03
N PRO A 157 12.78 2.23 -10.77
CA PRO A 157 13.33 1.42 -9.70
C PRO A 157 13.09 -0.08 -9.94
N LEU A 158 14.04 -0.89 -9.48
CA LEU A 158 13.90 -2.35 -9.47
C LEU A 158 13.08 -2.76 -8.25
N TYR A 159 12.01 -3.51 -8.45
CA TYR A 159 11.22 -4.06 -7.36
C TYR A 159 11.67 -5.47 -7.02
N ILE A 160 11.87 -5.71 -5.73
CA ILE A 160 12.09 -7.05 -5.18
C ILE A 160 11.06 -7.34 -4.10
N ASN A 161 10.65 -8.59 -3.98
CA ASN A 161 9.73 -8.99 -2.93
C ASN A 161 9.94 -10.45 -2.52
N VAL A 162 9.41 -10.81 -1.35
CA VAL A 162 9.34 -12.17 -0.85
C VAL A 162 7.88 -12.48 -0.57
N VAL A 163 7.38 -13.55 -1.15
CA VAL A 163 6.02 -14.07 -0.97
C VAL A 163 6.02 -15.33 -0.11
N ARG A 164 4.87 -15.63 0.43
CA ARG A 164 4.61 -16.84 1.20
C ARG A 164 3.29 -17.45 0.76
N ASP A 165 3.10 -18.74 0.99
CA ASP A 165 1.79 -19.37 0.86
C ASP A 165 0.72 -18.51 1.57
N PRO A 166 -0.42 -18.17 0.92
CA PRO A 166 -1.41 -17.26 1.48
C PRO A 166 -1.99 -17.74 2.81
N ILE A 167 -2.23 -19.05 2.96
CA ILE A 167 -2.78 -19.64 4.19
C ILE A 167 -1.75 -19.57 5.30
N GLU A 168 -0.52 -20.02 5.05
CA GLU A 168 0.56 -19.96 6.03
C GLU A 168 0.87 -18.51 6.47
N ARG A 169 0.82 -17.57 5.54
CA ARG A 169 0.96 -16.16 5.84
C ARG A 169 -0.17 -15.66 6.76
N LEU A 170 -1.43 -16.06 6.46
CA LEU A 170 -2.59 -15.68 7.27
C LEU A 170 -2.50 -16.25 8.67
N VAL A 171 -2.16 -17.54 8.82
CA VAL A 171 -1.93 -18.18 10.12
C VAL A 171 -0.83 -17.44 10.90
N SER A 172 0.30 -17.14 10.25
CA SER A 172 1.39 -16.38 10.86
C SER A 172 0.95 -14.99 11.32
N TYR A 173 0.10 -14.30 10.54
CA TYR A 173 -0.43 -12.99 10.89
C TYR A 173 -1.44 -13.07 12.04
N TYR A 174 -2.29 -14.09 12.04
CA TYR A 174 -3.27 -14.35 13.09
C TYR A 174 -2.61 -14.46 14.47
N TYR A 175 -1.56 -15.29 14.57
CA TYR A 175 -0.83 -15.45 15.82
C TYR A 175 0.04 -14.25 16.17
N PHE A 176 0.58 -13.54 15.17
CA PHE A 176 1.30 -12.30 15.41
C PHE A 176 0.44 -11.22 16.08
N LEU A 177 -0.83 -11.10 15.73
CA LEU A 177 -1.75 -10.15 16.39
C LEU A 177 -2.01 -10.49 17.86
N ARG A 178 -1.78 -11.74 18.27
CA ARG A 178 -2.03 -12.25 19.62
C ARG A 178 -0.76 -12.32 20.48
N PHE A 179 0.29 -12.85 19.90
CA PHE A 179 1.53 -13.16 20.65
C PHE A 179 2.70 -12.23 20.27
N GLY A 180 2.62 -11.55 19.14
CA GLY A 180 3.70 -10.70 18.67
C GLY A 180 4.83 -11.45 17.97
N ASP A 181 6.02 -10.92 18.08
CA ASP A 181 7.29 -11.48 17.60
C ASP A 181 8.42 -11.20 18.61
N ASP A 182 9.51 -11.95 18.52
CA ASP A 182 10.66 -11.80 19.40
C ASP A 182 11.46 -10.51 19.12
N TYR A 183 11.23 -9.86 17.98
CA TYR A 183 11.92 -8.62 17.60
C TYR A 183 11.49 -7.41 18.42
N ARG A 184 10.20 -7.40 18.89
CA ARG A 184 9.63 -6.33 19.71
C ARG A 184 8.77 -6.91 20.84
N PRO A 185 9.39 -7.57 21.82
CA PRO A 185 8.66 -8.32 22.85
C PRO A 185 7.80 -7.41 23.75
N GLY A 186 8.18 -6.15 23.95
CA GLY A 186 7.45 -5.19 24.77
C GLY A 186 6.27 -4.49 24.08
N LEU A 187 6.09 -4.69 22.77
CA LEU A 187 5.04 -4.01 22.02
C LEU A 187 3.69 -4.71 22.21
N ARG A 188 2.74 -4.00 22.83
CA ARG A 188 1.36 -4.48 22.98
C ARG A 188 0.72 -4.74 21.62
N ARG A 189 0.17 -5.94 21.45
CA ARG A 189 -0.48 -6.36 20.21
C ARG A 189 -1.98 -6.09 20.25
N ARG A 190 -2.60 -5.98 19.04
CA ARG A 190 -4.01 -5.62 18.89
C ARG A 190 -4.96 -6.63 19.56
N LYS A 191 -4.61 -7.92 19.57
CA LYS A 191 -5.38 -9.03 20.12
C LYS A 191 -4.64 -9.74 21.26
N GLN A 192 -3.75 -9.05 21.93
CA GLN A 192 -2.97 -9.63 23.04
C GLN A 192 -3.89 -10.14 24.14
N GLY A 193 -3.65 -11.40 24.56
CA GLY A 193 -4.47 -12.09 25.57
C GLY A 193 -5.60 -12.96 25.01
N ASP A 194 -5.93 -12.81 23.73
CA ASP A 194 -6.86 -13.71 23.03
C ASP A 194 -6.17 -15.04 22.76
N LYS A 195 -6.69 -16.14 23.35
CA LYS A 195 -6.13 -17.49 23.25
C LYS A 195 -6.80 -18.36 22.19
N LYS A 196 -7.79 -17.79 21.46
CA LYS A 196 -8.52 -18.53 20.43
C LYS A 196 -7.58 -19.02 19.35
N THR A 197 -7.65 -20.30 19.01
CA THR A 197 -6.84 -20.89 17.94
C THR A 197 -7.31 -20.44 16.55
N PHE A 198 -6.48 -20.61 15.54
CA PHE A 198 -6.86 -20.29 14.17
C PHE A 198 -8.03 -21.16 13.70
N ASP A 199 -8.04 -22.44 14.02
CA ASP A 199 -9.10 -23.39 13.66
C ASP A 199 -10.44 -23.04 14.33
N GLU A 200 -10.42 -22.66 15.61
CA GLU A 200 -11.61 -22.17 16.31
C GLU A 200 -12.13 -20.86 15.69
N CYS A 201 -11.22 -20.00 15.23
CA CYS A 201 -11.60 -18.77 14.52
C CYS A 201 -12.32 -19.10 13.21
N VAL A 202 -11.76 -20.00 12.39
CA VAL A 202 -12.35 -20.42 11.12
C VAL A 202 -13.72 -21.05 11.35
N SER A 203 -13.81 -22.02 12.29
CA SER A 203 -15.05 -22.72 12.61
C SER A 203 -16.17 -21.79 13.10
N SER A 204 -15.82 -20.67 13.73
CA SER A 204 -16.77 -19.67 14.24
C SER A 204 -16.99 -18.47 13.31
N GLY A 205 -16.43 -18.46 12.10
CA GLY A 205 -16.55 -17.37 11.13
C GLY A 205 -15.93 -16.06 11.60
N GLY A 206 -14.78 -16.12 12.31
CA GLY A 206 -14.13 -14.94 12.86
C GLY A 206 -13.51 -14.04 11.78
N SER A 207 -13.58 -12.72 11.95
CA SER A 207 -13.06 -11.74 10.98
C SER A 207 -11.55 -11.76 10.79
N ASP A 208 -10.77 -12.23 11.79
CA ASP A 208 -9.31 -12.26 11.73
C ASP A 208 -8.78 -13.40 10.83
N CYS A 209 -9.61 -14.41 10.58
CA CYS A 209 -9.31 -15.60 9.78
C CYS A 209 -10.21 -15.70 8.53
N ALA A 210 -10.93 -14.64 8.20
CA ALA A 210 -11.82 -14.59 7.06
C ALA A 210 -11.06 -14.76 5.74
N PRO A 211 -11.67 -15.43 4.72
CA PRO A 211 -11.03 -15.72 3.43
C PRO A 211 -10.46 -14.48 2.72
N GLU A 212 -11.08 -13.31 2.89
CA GLU A 212 -10.64 -12.04 2.29
C GLU A 212 -9.22 -11.64 2.76
N LYS A 213 -8.79 -12.14 3.92
CA LYS A 213 -7.42 -11.88 4.44
C LYS A 213 -6.33 -12.64 3.66
N LEU A 214 -6.68 -13.63 2.86
CA LEU A 214 -5.74 -14.32 1.98
C LEU A 214 -5.18 -13.40 0.90
N TRP A 215 -5.99 -12.44 0.42
CA TRP A 215 -5.66 -11.53 -0.68
C TRP A 215 -4.71 -10.39 -0.31
N LEU A 216 -4.31 -10.29 0.96
CA LEU A 216 -3.47 -9.17 1.45
C LEU A 216 -2.14 -9.00 0.67
N GLN A 217 -1.64 -10.02 -0.01
CA GLN A 217 -0.40 -9.93 -0.80
C GLN A 217 -0.60 -9.19 -2.13
N ILE A 218 -1.81 -9.19 -2.68
CA ILE A 218 -2.11 -8.67 -4.03
C ILE A 218 -1.71 -7.20 -4.20
N PRO A 219 -2.04 -6.27 -3.29
CA PRO A 219 -1.70 -4.86 -3.46
C PRO A 219 -0.20 -4.58 -3.61
N PHE A 220 0.64 -5.46 -3.06
CA PHE A 220 2.10 -5.32 -3.18
C PHE A 220 2.63 -5.59 -4.59
N PHE A 221 1.80 -6.14 -5.47
CA PHE A 221 2.11 -6.39 -6.89
C PHE A 221 1.16 -5.65 -7.84
N CYS A 222 -0.10 -5.51 -7.47
CA CYS A 222 -1.14 -4.84 -8.25
C CYS A 222 -1.07 -3.32 -8.15
N GLY A 223 -0.91 -2.78 -6.92
CA GLY A 223 -0.77 -1.35 -6.69
C GLY A 223 -1.83 -0.72 -5.81
N HIS A 224 -2.07 0.59 -6.03
CA HIS A 224 -2.90 1.44 -5.19
C HIS A 224 -4.36 1.56 -5.66
N HIS A 225 -4.74 0.93 -6.77
CA HIS A 225 -6.10 0.96 -7.28
C HIS A 225 -7.07 0.19 -6.38
N SER A 226 -8.33 0.63 -6.33
CA SER A 226 -9.39 -0.04 -5.55
C SER A 226 -9.57 -1.51 -5.92
N GLU A 227 -9.38 -1.86 -7.18
CA GLU A 227 -9.45 -3.25 -7.68
C GLU A 227 -8.34 -4.17 -7.13
N CYS A 228 -7.32 -3.60 -6.49
CA CYS A 228 -6.21 -4.34 -5.88
C CYS A 228 -6.47 -4.72 -4.41
N TRP A 229 -7.67 -4.36 -3.83
CA TRP A 229 -7.96 -4.48 -2.38
C TRP A 229 -9.19 -5.31 -2.10
#